data_993af1469389ea45900bd0646465276a
#
_entry.id   993af1469389ea45900bd0646465276a
#
_cell.length_a   1.000
_cell.length_b   1.000
_cell.length_c   1.000
_cell.angle_alpha   90.00
_cell.angle_beta   90.00
_cell.angle_gamma   90.00
#
_symmetry.space_group_name_H-M   'P 1'
#
loop_
_entity.id
_entity.type
_entity.pdbx_description
1 polymer ?
#
loop_
_entity_poly.entity_id
_entity_poly.type
_entity_poly.pdbx_seq_one_letter_code
_entity_poly.pdbx_strand_id
1 'polypeptide(L)'
;MITKKPTQGSQEQTAHAASKRMKKLSEYGKQLQEKQKVKNMYGVLEKQFRRFYKIAAKSQEAAGERLLSLLERRLDNTVYRLKLTISRAQARQIIVHGHVLVNGKKVYSPSFLVSINDEISLAPNVVSKTEFLERVVDKRLNIGVKVPEWLELNKKDRKGRVLRLPVRSDIQVPIEEHLIVELYSK
;
A
#
# COMPACT_ATOMS: atom_id res chain seq x y z
N MET A 1 -63.31 -24.92 -38.80
CA MET A 1 -62.72 -24.27 -37.63
C MET A 1 -61.97 -25.31 -36.85
N ILE A 2 -60.64 -25.34 -37.00
CA ILE A 2 -59.77 -26.32 -36.38
C ILE A 2 -58.77 -25.55 -35.54
N THR A 3 -58.95 -25.60 -34.23
CA THR A 3 -58.05 -25.00 -33.25
C THR A 3 -56.88 -25.95 -32.99
N LYS A 4 -55.64 -25.56 -33.40
CA LYS A 4 -54.42 -26.26 -33.05
C LYS A 4 -53.89 -25.71 -31.70
N LYS A 5 -53.77 -26.61 -30.70
CA LYS A 5 -53.06 -26.37 -29.48
C LYS A 5 -51.55 -26.26 -29.75
N PRO A 6 -50.79 -25.35 -29.10
CA PRO A 6 -49.33 -25.39 -29.14
C PRO A 6 -48.79 -26.39 -28.12
N THR A 7 -47.92 -27.24 -28.60
CA THR A 7 -47.15 -28.24 -27.83
C THR A 7 -46.13 -27.53 -26.92
N GLN A 8 -46.19 -27.82 -25.63
CA GLN A 8 -45.17 -27.43 -24.67
C GLN A 8 -43.92 -28.29 -24.92
N GLY A 9 -42.88 -27.66 -25.44
CA GLY A 9 -41.54 -28.21 -25.48
C GLY A 9 -40.80 -27.82 -24.22
N SER A 10 -40.62 -28.77 -23.33
CA SER A 10 -39.79 -28.69 -22.15
C SER A 10 -38.35 -28.48 -22.54
N GLN A 11 -37.81 -27.31 -22.37
CA GLN A 11 -36.35 -27.07 -22.37
C GLN A 11 -35.88 -27.02 -20.92
N GLU A 12 -35.58 -28.17 -20.35
CA GLU A 12 -34.69 -28.31 -19.21
C GLU A 12 -33.28 -27.96 -19.68
N GLN A 13 -32.97 -26.70 -19.65
CA GLN A 13 -31.59 -26.27 -19.71
C GLN A 13 -30.95 -26.51 -18.34
N THR A 14 -30.29 -27.63 -18.19
CA THR A 14 -29.41 -27.97 -17.11
C THR A 14 -28.33 -26.89 -16.99
N ALA A 15 -28.52 -25.97 -16.05
CA ALA A 15 -27.53 -25.05 -15.62
C ALA A 15 -26.42 -25.86 -14.91
N HIS A 16 -25.43 -26.33 -15.64
CA HIS A 16 -24.18 -26.75 -15.10
C HIS A 16 -23.45 -25.52 -14.59
N ALA A 17 -23.84 -25.04 -13.42
CA ALA A 17 -23.01 -24.18 -12.61
C ALA A 17 -21.74 -24.97 -12.23
N ALA A 18 -20.73 -24.85 -13.07
CA ALA A 18 -19.40 -25.34 -12.77
C ALA A 18 -18.90 -24.61 -11.52
N SER A 19 -19.19 -25.14 -10.36
CA SER A 19 -18.54 -24.82 -9.11
C SER A 19 -17.05 -24.97 -9.34
N LYS A 20 -16.36 -23.86 -9.62
CA LYS A 20 -14.91 -23.81 -9.61
C LYS A 20 -14.46 -24.23 -8.22
N ARG A 21 -14.19 -25.53 -8.02
CA ARG A 21 -13.50 -26.03 -6.83
C ARG A 21 -12.23 -25.20 -6.69
N MET A 22 -12.20 -24.31 -5.71
CA MET A 22 -11.00 -23.56 -5.37
C MET A 22 -9.93 -24.60 -5.05
N LYS A 23 -8.98 -24.79 -5.98
CA LYS A 23 -7.85 -25.69 -5.78
C LYS A 23 -7.15 -25.25 -4.50
N LYS A 24 -7.07 -26.16 -3.52
CA LYS A 24 -6.32 -25.93 -2.28
C LYS A 24 -4.89 -25.56 -2.68
N LEU A 25 -4.47 -24.34 -2.36
CA LEU A 25 -3.13 -23.87 -2.68
C LEU A 25 -2.09 -24.73 -2.00
N SER A 26 -1.03 -25.09 -2.72
CA SER A 26 0.15 -25.71 -2.13
C SER A 26 0.80 -24.76 -1.11
N GLU A 27 1.64 -25.26 -0.24
CA GLU A 27 2.40 -24.46 0.73
C GLU A 27 3.18 -23.32 0.02
N TYR A 28 3.92 -23.68 -1.02
CA TYR A 28 4.61 -22.69 -1.87
C TYR A 28 3.63 -21.66 -2.46
N GLY A 29 2.44 -22.10 -2.91
CA GLY A 29 1.42 -21.21 -3.45
C GLY A 29 0.93 -20.18 -2.45
N LYS A 30 0.75 -20.56 -1.19
CA LYS A 30 0.38 -19.65 -0.08
C LYS A 30 1.49 -18.63 0.20
N GLN A 31 2.73 -19.09 0.32
CA GLN A 31 3.91 -18.24 0.52
C GLN A 31 4.06 -17.21 -0.60
N LEU A 32 3.92 -17.65 -1.86
CA LEU A 32 3.98 -16.77 -3.01
C LEU A 32 2.84 -15.75 -3.02
N GLN A 33 1.62 -16.19 -2.70
CA GLN A 33 0.44 -15.33 -2.66
C GLN A 33 0.61 -14.22 -1.61
N GLU A 34 1.07 -14.56 -0.41
CA GLU A 34 1.28 -13.58 0.65
C GLU A 34 2.38 -12.57 0.30
N LYS A 35 3.48 -13.04 -0.30
CA LYS A 35 4.51 -12.15 -0.85
C LYS A 35 3.93 -11.18 -1.89
N GLN A 36 3.13 -11.68 -2.85
CA GLN A 36 2.53 -10.83 -3.88
C GLN A 36 1.53 -9.83 -3.30
N LYS A 37 0.75 -10.25 -2.30
CA LYS A 37 -0.19 -9.37 -1.57
C LYS A 37 0.55 -8.17 -0.98
N VAL A 38 1.62 -8.41 -0.21
CA VAL A 38 2.42 -7.34 0.38
C VAL A 38 3.10 -6.49 -0.69
N LYS A 39 3.73 -7.11 -1.68
CA LYS A 39 4.37 -6.41 -2.80
C LYS A 39 3.41 -5.48 -3.53
N ASN A 40 2.20 -5.94 -3.83
CA ASN A 40 1.18 -5.15 -4.53
C ASN A 40 0.62 -4.04 -3.65
N MET A 41 0.43 -4.31 -2.35
CA MET A 41 -0.05 -3.31 -1.39
C MET A 41 0.87 -2.09 -1.32
N TYR A 42 2.19 -2.29 -1.27
CA TYR A 42 3.16 -1.20 -1.29
C TYR A 42 3.56 -0.79 -2.73
N GLY A 43 3.11 -1.54 -3.75
CA GLY A 43 3.43 -1.31 -5.15
C GLY A 43 4.94 -1.36 -5.44
N VAL A 44 5.65 -2.26 -4.81
CA VAL A 44 7.11 -2.41 -4.93
C VAL A 44 7.44 -3.47 -5.98
N LEU A 45 8.47 -3.23 -6.80
CA LEU A 45 8.96 -4.22 -7.77
C LEU A 45 9.72 -5.35 -7.06
N GLU A 46 9.73 -6.55 -7.67
CA GLU A 46 10.34 -7.75 -7.10
C GLU A 46 11.82 -7.54 -6.69
N LYS A 47 12.61 -6.88 -7.54
CA LYS A 47 14.01 -6.58 -7.26
C LYS A 47 14.19 -5.71 -6.00
N GLN A 48 13.34 -4.72 -5.83
CA GLN A 48 13.37 -3.85 -4.65
C GLN A 48 12.87 -4.57 -3.40
N PHE A 49 11.79 -5.36 -3.53
CA PHE A 49 11.25 -6.14 -2.42
C PHE A 49 12.32 -7.12 -1.88
N ARG A 50 12.99 -7.84 -2.77
CA ARG A 50 14.10 -8.74 -2.43
C ARG A 50 15.26 -8.00 -1.74
N ARG A 51 15.57 -6.76 -2.18
CA ARG A 51 16.58 -5.92 -1.51
C ARG A 51 16.17 -5.59 -0.08
N PHE A 52 14.92 -5.18 0.15
CA PHE A 52 14.41 -4.91 1.50
C PHE A 52 14.42 -6.16 2.38
N TYR A 53 14.04 -7.30 1.84
CA TYR A 53 14.13 -8.56 2.57
C TYR A 53 15.58 -8.88 2.99
N LYS A 54 16.55 -8.74 2.09
CA LYS A 54 17.97 -8.95 2.40
C LYS A 54 18.48 -8.01 3.50
N ILE A 55 17.98 -6.79 3.57
CA ILE A 55 18.32 -5.84 4.65
C ILE A 55 17.67 -6.30 5.96
N ALA A 56 16.40 -6.70 5.91
CA ALA A 56 15.66 -7.18 7.07
C ALA A 56 16.26 -8.46 7.66
N ALA A 57 16.65 -9.40 6.82
CA ALA A 57 17.26 -10.68 7.25
C ALA A 57 18.64 -10.52 7.94
N LYS A 58 19.32 -9.38 7.77
CA LYS A 58 20.59 -9.08 8.45
C LYS A 58 20.39 -8.42 9.82
N SER A 59 19.17 -8.02 10.17
CA SER A 59 18.89 -7.38 11.45
C SER A 59 18.77 -8.43 12.56
N GLN A 60 18.92 -7.99 13.81
CA GLN A 60 18.67 -8.82 14.99
C GLN A 60 17.17 -9.01 15.29
N GLU A 61 16.31 -8.20 14.67
CA GLU A 61 14.86 -8.27 14.82
C GLU A 61 14.28 -9.38 13.95
N ALA A 62 13.03 -9.77 14.21
CA ALA A 62 12.29 -10.69 13.35
C ALA A 62 12.24 -10.16 11.90
N ALA A 63 12.80 -10.93 10.95
CA ALA A 63 12.98 -10.49 9.56
C ALA A 63 11.67 -10.05 8.90
N GLY A 64 10.55 -10.69 9.24
CA GLY A 64 9.22 -10.32 8.73
C GLY A 64 8.76 -8.95 9.20
N GLU A 65 8.83 -8.68 10.50
CA GLU A 65 8.47 -7.40 11.08
C GLU A 65 9.37 -6.28 10.58
N ARG A 66 10.68 -6.54 10.53
CA ARG A 66 11.66 -5.59 10.01
C ARG A 66 11.43 -5.26 8.54
N LEU A 67 11.06 -6.24 7.72
CA LEU A 67 10.69 -6.03 6.33
C LEU A 67 9.48 -5.08 6.21
N LEU A 68 8.45 -5.32 7.00
CA LEU A 68 7.24 -4.49 7.00
C LEU A 68 7.55 -3.07 7.49
N SER A 69 8.36 -2.92 8.54
CA SER A 69 8.85 -1.62 9.02
C SER A 69 9.59 -0.85 7.92
N LEU A 70 10.49 -1.49 7.19
CA LEU A 70 11.21 -0.88 6.06
C LEU A 70 10.27 -0.46 4.93
N LEU A 71 9.24 -1.25 4.62
CA LEU A 71 8.25 -0.91 3.59
C LEU A 71 7.35 0.26 4.02
N GLU A 72 6.98 0.35 5.30
CA GLU A 72 6.22 1.48 5.84
C GLU A 72 7.03 2.78 5.83
N ARG A 73 8.32 2.73 6.12
CA ARG A 73 9.24 3.89 6.14
C ARG A 73 9.54 4.50 4.78
N ARG A 74 9.12 3.89 3.69
CA ARG A 74 9.33 4.46 2.35
C ARG A 74 8.60 5.79 2.22
N LEU A 75 9.26 6.78 1.61
CA LEU A 75 8.70 8.12 1.46
C LEU A 75 7.36 8.12 0.69
N ASP A 76 7.23 7.27 -0.36
CA ASP A 76 5.97 7.14 -1.10
C ASP A 76 4.82 6.65 -0.21
N ASN A 77 5.09 5.72 0.69
CA ASN A 77 4.11 5.23 1.64
C ASN A 77 3.84 6.26 2.75
N THR A 78 4.88 6.92 3.28
CA THR A 78 4.74 7.93 4.33
C THR A 78 3.88 9.11 3.87
N VAL A 79 4.12 9.63 2.65
CA VAL A 79 3.30 10.69 2.04
C VAL A 79 1.84 10.26 1.89
N TYR A 80 1.61 9.01 1.49
CA TYR A 80 0.26 8.44 1.41
C TYR A 80 -0.40 8.30 2.80
N ARG A 81 0.34 7.84 3.82
CA ARG A 81 -0.15 7.71 5.21
C ARG A 81 -0.46 9.06 5.85
N LEU A 82 0.32 10.08 5.53
CA LEU A 82 0.08 11.49 5.91
C LEU A 82 -1.11 12.13 5.19
N LYS A 83 -1.80 11.38 4.33
CA LYS A 83 -2.96 11.86 3.57
C LYS A 83 -2.67 13.01 2.58
N LEU A 84 -1.42 13.23 2.22
CA LEU A 84 -1.03 14.24 1.26
C LEU A 84 -1.32 13.82 -0.20
N THR A 85 -1.70 12.55 -0.41
CA THR A 85 -2.06 11.99 -1.73
C THR A 85 -3.18 10.95 -1.59
N ILE A 86 -3.91 10.70 -2.68
CA ILE A 86 -5.01 9.72 -2.72
C ILE A 86 -4.45 8.28 -2.76
N SER A 87 -3.32 8.08 -3.43
CA SER A 87 -2.73 6.75 -3.64
C SER A 87 -1.21 6.78 -3.54
N ARG A 88 -0.60 5.61 -3.30
CA ARG A 88 0.87 5.46 -3.34
C ARG A 88 1.45 5.73 -4.72
N ALA A 89 0.71 5.45 -5.80
CA ALA A 89 1.14 5.77 -7.16
C ALA A 89 1.25 7.29 -7.37
N GLN A 90 0.25 8.05 -6.91
CA GLN A 90 0.30 9.51 -6.94
C GLN A 90 1.44 10.05 -6.04
N ALA A 91 1.66 9.45 -4.86
CA ALA A 91 2.78 9.83 -4.01
C ALA A 91 4.12 9.68 -4.74
N ARG A 92 4.32 8.58 -5.46
CA ARG A 92 5.52 8.40 -6.30
C ARG A 92 5.67 9.48 -7.34
N GLN A 93 4.60 9.79 -8.03
CA GLN A 93 4.61 10.81 -9.07
C GLN A 93 5.05 12.16 -8.51
N ILE A 94 4.43 12.63 -7.43
CA ILE A 94 4.79 13.94 -6.85
C ILE A 94 6.20 13.96 -6.26
N ILE A 95 6.71 12.83 -5.74
CA ILE A 95 8.08 12.73 -5.25
C ILE A 95 9.07 12.83 -6.41
N VAL A 96 8.88 12.04 -7.48
CA VAL A 96 9.76 12.06 -8.66
C VAL A 96 9.79 13.45 -9.32
N HIS A 97 8.67 14.16 -9.28
CA HIS A 97 8.58 15.54 -9.78
C HIS A 97 9.18 16.60 -8.81
N GLY A 98 9.74 16.19 -7.67
CA GLY A 98 10.37 17.10 -6.70
C GLY A 98 9.38 18.00 -5.96
N HIS A 99 8.16 17.50 -5.76
CA HIS A 99 7.07 18.21 -5.08
C HIS A 99 6.99 17.89 -3.58
N VAL A 100 7.89 17.06 -3.07
CA VAL A 100 7.96 16.67 -1.66
C VAL A 100 9.31 17.09 -1.09
N LEU A 101 9.27 17.66 0.11
CA LEU A 101 10.43 18.04 0.88
C LEU A 101 10.54 17.14 2.10
N VAL A 102 11.77 16.77 2.43
CA VAL A 102 12.13 16.15 3.71
C VAL A 102 13.15 17.09 4.38
N ASN A 103 12.83 17.56 5.57
CA ASN A 103 13.62 18.54 6.30
C ASN A 103 13.98 19.78 5.44
N GLY A 104 13.00 20.29 4.66
CA GLY A 104 13.16 21.43 3.78
C GLY A 104 13.91 21.17 2.47
N LYS A 105 14.44 19.97 2.25
CA LYS A 105 15.20 19.60 1.03
C LYS A 105 14.35 18.75 0.10
N LYS A 106 14.41 19.02 -1.22
CA LYS A 106 13.71 18.22 -2.24
C LYS A 106 14.26 16.80 -2.28
N VAL A 107 13.38 15.80 -2.23
CA VAL A 107 13.71 14.39 -2.41
C VAL A 107 13.00 13.87 -3.65
N TYR A 108 13.75 13.24 -4.55
CA TYR A 108 13.23 12.69 -5.82
C TYR A 108 13.06 11.16 -5.78
N SER A 109 13.53 10.50 -4.73
CA SER A 109 13.47 9.03 -4.60
C SER A 109 12.26 8.58 -3.79
N PRO A 110 11.28 7.89 -4.39
CA PRO A 110 10.15 7.33 -3.66
C PRO A 110 10.54 6.25 -2.63
N SER A 111 11.69 5.61 -2.83
CA SER A 111 12.22 4.58 -1.94
C SER A 111 13.10 5.15 -0.80
N PHE A 112 13.20 6.45 -0.67
CA PHE A 112 13.86 7.10 0.45
C PHE A 112 13.25 6.60 1.77
N LEU A 113 14.09 6.21 2.73
CA LEU A 113 13.63 5.73 4.04
C LEU A 113 13.64 6.89 5.03
N VAL A 114 12.46 7.27 5.50
CA VAL A 114 12.34 8.31 6.51
C VAL A 114 12.88 7.85 7.86
N SER A 115 13.43 8.78 8.62
CA SER A 115 13.99 8.59 9.95
C SER A 115 13.13 9.29 11.01
N ILE A 116 13.38 8.97 12.27
CA ILE A 116 12.72 9.65 13.40
C ILE A 116 13.06 11.14 13.34
N ASN A 117 12.07 11.97 13.62
CA ASN A 117 12.10 13.43 13.55
C ASN A 117 12.16 14.04 12.15
N ASP A 118 12.15 13.25 11.07
CA ASP A 118 12.02 13.83 9.73
C ASP A 118 10.68 14.55 9.58
N GLU A 119 10.76 15.79 9.06
CA GLU A 119 9.60 16.60 8.67
C GLU A 119 9.34 16.42 7.16
N ILE A 120 8.14 16.03 6.81
CA ILE A 120 7.70 15.83 5.43
C ILE A 120 6.70 16.93 5.07
N SER A 121 6.95 17.67 4.00
CA SER A 121 6.07 18.74 3.53
C SER A 121 5.96 18.76 2.00
N LEU A 122 4.95 19.48 1.50
CA LEU A 122 4.82 19.75 0.07
C LEU A 122 5.68 20.96 -0.31
N ALA A 123 6.26 20.92 -1.50
CA ALA A 123 7.04 22.05 -2.00
C ALA A 123 6.16 23.28 -2.29
N PRO A 124 6.67 24.52 -2.13
CA PRO A 124 5.89 25.75 -2.28
C PRO A 124 5.17 25.89 -3.62
N ASN A 125 5.77 25.40 -4.71
CA ASN A 125 5.18 25.40 -6.04
C ASN A 125 3.93 24.49 -6.17
N VAL A 126 3.73 23.56 -5.27
CA VAL A 126 2.53 22.71 -5.20
C VAL A 126 1.51 23.34 -4.26
N VAL A 127 1.99 23.93 -3.18
CA VAL A 127 1.12 24.66 -2.21
C VAL A 127 0.45 25.85 -2.88
N SER A 128 1.08 26.48 -3.87
CA SER A 128 0.47 27.56 -4.66
C SER A 128 -0.64 27.09 -5.63
N LYS A 129 -0.73 25.77 -5.90
CA LYS A 129 -1.80 25.18 -6.74
C LYS A 129 -3.00 24.82 -5.88
N THR A 130 -3.88 25.77 -5.63
CA THR A 130 -5.10 25.60 -4.82
C THR A 130 -5.95 24.43 -5.26
N GLU A 131 -6.10 24.23 -6.58
CA GLU A 131 -6.88 23.13 -7.15
C GLU A 131 -6.38 21.73 -6.70
N PHE A 132 -5.06 21.50 -6.67
CA PHE A 132 -4.50 20.24 -6.17
C PHE A 132 -4.75 20.07 -4.67
N LEU A 133 -4.58 21.14 -3.91
CA LEU A 133 -4.78 21.10 -2.46
C LEU A 133 -6.23 20.79 -2.10
N GLU A 134 -7.18 21.52 -2.69
CA GLU A 134 -8.61 21.33 -2.42
C GLU A 134 -9.13 19.98 -2.90
N ARG A 135 -8.77 19.57 -4.12
CA ARG A 135 -9.28 18.33 -4.72
C ARG A 135 -8.64 17.06 -4.15
N VAL A 136 -7.39 17.11 -3.74
CA VAL A 136 -6.64 15.94 -3.31
C VAL A 136 -6.39 15.95 -1.81
N VAL A 137 -5.68 16.95 -1.31
CA VAL A 137 -5.19 16.97 0.06
C VAL A 137 -6.33 17.20 1.04
N ASP A 138 -7.11 18.27 0.88
CA ASP A 138 -8.14 18.67 1.82
C ASP A 138 -9.29 17.67 1.87
N LYS A 139 -9.72 17.13 0.71
CA LYS A 139 -10.69 16.04 0.69
C LYS A 139 -10.21 14.83 1.49
N ARG A 140 -8.93 14.46 1.33
CA ARG A 140 -8.38 13.31 2.02
C ARG A 140 -8.13 13.56 3.51
N LEU A 141 -7.80 14.78 3.90
CA LEU A 141 -7.68 15.18 5.31
C LEU A 141 -9.02 15.09 6.06
N ASN A 142 -10.12 15.34 5.35
CA ASN A 142 -11.47 15.27 5.89
C ASN A 142 -12.04 13.84 5.96
N ILE A 143 -11.45 12.85 5.26
CA ILE A 143 -11.84 11.45 5.39
C ILE A 143 -11.42 10.95 6.78
N GLY A 144 -12.32 10.27 7.48
CA GLY A 144 -12.15 9.81 8.87
C GLY A 144 -11.07 8.73 9.10
N VAL A 145 -10.30 8.34 8.08
CA VAL A 145 -9.17 7.39 8.24
C VAL A 145 -8.11 8.03 9.14
N LYS A 146 -7.75 7.36 10.22
CA LYS A 146 -6.72 7.85 11.16
C LYS A 146 -5.32 7.80 10.52
N VAL A 147 -4.49 8.80 10.83
CA VAL A 147 -3.05 8.73 10.56
C VAL A 147 -2.45 7.74 11.55
N PRO A 148 -1.53 6.85 11.14
CA PRO A 148 -0.86 5.93 12.07
C PRO A 148 -0.14 6.67 13.20
N GLU A 149 -0.07 6.08 14.39
CA GLU A 149 0.52 6.70 15.58
C GLU A 149 2.01 7.03 15.48
N TRP A 150 2.73 6.39 14.56
CA TRP A 150 4.13 6.68 14.31
C TRP A 150 4.38 7.97 13.52
N LEU A 151 3.27 8.59 13.01
CA LEU A 151 3.26 9.85 12.26
C LEU A 151 2.39 10.89 12.96
N GLU A 152 2.85 12.10 12.97
CA GLU A 152 2.09 13.28 13.35
C GLU A 152 1.75 14.10 12.11
N LEU A 153 0.53 14.62 12.02
CA LEU A 153 0.06 15.44 10.91
C LEU A 153 -0.45 16.80 11.42
N ASN A 154 0.26 17.86 11.04
CA ASN A 154 -0.26 19.21 11.16
C ASN A 154 -1.14 19.52 9.91
N LYS A 155 -2.45 19.51 10.12
CA LYS A 155 -3.42 19.73 9.04
C LYS A 155 -3.36 21.16 8.48
N LYS A 156 -3.08 22.17 9.33
CA LYS A 156 -3.04 23.59 8.95
C LYS A 156 -1.87 23.84 7.99
N ASP A 157 -0.70 23.35 8.34
CA ASP A 157 0.53 23.55 7.56
C ASP A 157 0.72 22.47 6.50
N ARG A 158 -0.14 21.44 6.47
CA ARG A 158 -0.04 20.26 5.59
C ARG A 158 1.35 19.62 5.65
N LYS A 159 1.88 19.53 6.87
CA LYS A 159 3.17 18.94 7.19
C LYS A 159 3.01 17.71 8.05
N GLY A 160 3.87 16.74 7.85
CA GLY A 160 3.93 15.56 8.69
C GLY A 160 5.29 15.40 9.35
N ARG A 161 5.33 14.78 10.52
CA ARG A 161 6.54 14.45 11.25
C ARG A 161 6.57 12.98 11.62
N VAL A 162 7.73 12.38 11.57
CA VAL A 162 7.95 11.00 12.03
C VAL A 162 8.26 11.02 13.52
N LEU A 163 7.41 10.44 14.35
CA LEU A 163 7.58 10.41 15.81
C LEU A 163 8.44 9.23 16.26
N ARG A 164 8.21 8.06 15.67
CA ARG A 164 8.92 6.82 15.95
C ARG A 164 9.03 5.96 14.70
N LEU A 165 9.77 4.87 14.74
CA LEU A 165 9.74 3.89 13.66
C LEU A 165 8.42 3.09 13.71
N PRO A 166 7.86 2.71 12.54
CA PRO A 166 6.66 1.89 12.49
C PRO A 166 6.94 0.49 13.01
N VAL A 167 6.03 -0.02 13.82
CA VAL A 167 6.02 -1.38 14.36
C VAL A 167 4.90 -2.20 13.72
N ARG A 168 4.87 -3.52 13.97
CA ARG A 168 3.88 -4.43 13.39
C ARG A 168 2.43 -4.01 13.69
N SER A 169 2.15 -3.52 14.88
CA SER A 169 0.81 -3.07 15.32
C SER A 169 0.27 -1.87 14.52
N ASP A 170 1.15 -1.06 13.94
CA ASP A 170 0.72 0.08 13.10
C ASP A 170 0.16 -0.37 11.74
N ILE A 171 0.39 -1.63 11.36
CA ILE A 171 -0.02 -2.19 10.08
C ILE A 171 -1.31 -2.98 10.28
N GLN A 172 -2.44 -2.34 10.02
CA GLN A 172 -3.78 -2.90 10.27
C GLN A 172 -4.19 -4.02 9.30
N VAL A 173 -3.40 -4.28 8.25
CA VAL A 173 -3.69 -5.33 7.27
C VAL A 173 -3.22 -6.68 7.81
N PRO A 174 -4.06 -7.74 7.76
CA PRO A 174 -3.64 -9.08 8.13
C PRO A 174 -2.61 -9.59 7.11
N ILE A 175 -1.37 -9.69 7.54
CA ILE A 175 -0.23 -10.19 6.77
C ILE A 175 0.42 -11.30 7.57
N GLU A 176 0.65 -12.44 6.90
CA GLU A 176 1.35 -13.58 7.46
C GLU A 176 2.83 -13.51 7.06
N GLU A 177 3.58 -12.64 7.73
CA GLU A 177 4.98 -12.34 7.42
C GLU A 177 5.90 -13.56 7.50
N HIS A 178 5.57 -14.56 8.34
CA HIS A 178 6.33 -15.81 8.43
C HIS A 178 6.36 -16.58 7.11
N LEU A 179 5.26 -16.57 6.34
CA LEU A 179 5.21 -17.22 5.02
C LEU A 179 6.17 -16.56 4.01
N ILE A 180 6.35 -15.24 4.13
CA ILE A 180 7.30 -14.51 3.29
C ILE A 180 8.74 -14.87 3.67
N VAL A 181 9.02 -14.97 4.97
CA VAL A 181 10.34 -15.37 5.47
C VAL A 181 10.67 -16.79 5.00
N GLU A 182 9.76 -17.74 5.16
CA GLU A 182 9.93 -19.11 4.70
C GLU A 182 10.21 -19.22 3.20
N LEU A 183 9.49 -18.41 2.39
CA LEU A 183 9.69 -18.39 0.92
C LEU A 183 11.12 -18.00 0.53
N TYR A 184 11.75 -17.09 1.27
CA TYR A 184 13.09 -16.60 0.97
C TYR A 184 14.21 -17.34 1.71
N SER A 185 13.87 -18.20 2.67
CA SER A 185 14.82 -19.04 3.43
C SER A 185 15.15 -20.36 2.72
N LYS A 186 14.37 -20.68 1.70
CA LYS A 186 14.62 -21.81 0.76
C LYS A 186 15.54 -21.31 -0.34
#